data_daf9e01e39378c1128a89d8aca6faed4
#
_entry.id   daf9e01e39378c1128a89d8aca6faed4
#
_cell.length_a   1.000
_cell.length_b   1.000
_cell.length_c   1.000
_cell.angle_alpha   90.00
_cell.angle_beta   90.00
_cell.angle_gamma   90.00
#
_symmetry.space_group_name_H-M   'P 1'
#
loop_
_entity.id
_entity.type
_entity.pdbx_description
1 polymer ?
#
loop_
_entity_poly.entity_id
_entity_poly.type
_entity_poly.pdbx_seq_one_letter_code
_entity_poly.pdbx_strand_id
1 'polypeptide(L)'
;MDKKFAVLPCSGLDKAAGSLTREIALRLSEETGSEIICPVFYRVADARYNKLAEENPLLVIDGCGTRCASRLAGEKGMKIAGKINISEEAKKNNVEIGASLRLGENELHLCNLVLKGILQEEEKTSNVEEKEGIEEKAVCAVPENVEYEKYTKDKFIFRIPKKGFYFNENDCWAYVVGNKARVGVTDFVQKSLSDIMFFTPPDIGSEIEQFGEAGSIESGKAVFEIISPVSGTVTAVNEELLDYPEYINDNPYEKGWIAEMELTDFESDKELLVGFDDYFKIMKRKVDESHV
;
A
#
# COMPACT_ATOMS: atom_id res chain seq x y z
N MET A 1 -26.07 -16.25 11.90
CA MET A 1 -25.97 -16.72 10.48
C MET A 1 -24.51 -16.55 10.11
N ASP A 2 -23.80 -17.64 9.86
CA ASP A 2 -22.39 -17.60 9.52
C ASP A 2 -22.21 -16.81 8.21
N LYS A 3 -21.34 -15.83 8.24
CA LYS A 3 -21.09 -14.96 7.09
C LYS A 3 -20.36 -15.75 6.02
N LYS A 4 -21.03 -15.92 4.87
CA LYS A 4 -20.48 -16.63 3.72
C LYS A 4 -19.66 -15.66 2.86
N PHE A 5 -18.44 -16.05 2.51
CA PHE A 5 -17.54 -15.28 1.67
C PHE A 5 -17.40 -15.90 0.28
N ALA A 6 -17.06 -15.06 -0.70
CA ALA A 6 -16.33 -15.47 -1.89
C ALA A 6 -14.83 -15.36 -1.56
N VAL A 7 -14.08 -16.46 -1.51
CA VAL A 7 -12.69 -16.47 -1.04
C VAL A 7 -11.75 -16.61 -2.23
N LEU A 8 -10.86 -15.64 -2.43
CA LEU A 8 -9.84 -15.66 -3.47
C LEU A 8 -8.45 -15.84 -2.85
N PRO A 9 -7.92 -17.07 -2.73
CA PRO A 9 -6.56 -17.31 -2.29
C PRO A 9 -5.56 -17.14 -3.43
N CYS A 10 -4.35 -16.67 -3.16
CA CYS A 10 -3.31 -16.57 -4.21
C CYS A 10 -2.84 -17.94 -4.70
N SER A 11 -2.91 -18.97 -3.86
CA SER A 11 -2.57 -20.37 -4.19
C SER A 11 -1.21 -20.55 -4.88
N GLY A 12 -0.24 -19.69 -4.56
CA GLY A 12 1.12 -19.81 -5.10
C GLY A 12 1.75 -21.15 -4.75
N LEU A 13 2.28 -21.86 -5.76
CA LEU A 13 2.86 -23.19 -5.60
C LEU A 13 4.36 -23.18 -5.31
N ASP A 14 4.99 -22.01 -5.35
CA ASP A 14 6.43 -21.80 -5.20
C ASP A 14 6.86 -21.44 -3.77
N LYS A 15 5.91 -21.17 -2.86
CA LYS A 15 6.17 -20.74 -1.48
C LYS A 15 5.18 -21.37 -0.50
N ALA A 16 5.66 -21.69 0.70
CA ALA A 16 4.82 -22.18 1.81
C ALA A 16 3.65 -21.23 2.14
N ALA A 17 3.90 -19.91 2.09
CA ALA A 17 2.86 -18.91 2.29
C ALA A 17 1.71 -19.02 1.27
N GLY A 18 2.00 -19.37 0.02
CA GLY A 18 0.97 -19.65 -0.99
C GLY A 18 0.16 -20.91 -0.69
N SER A 19 0.81 -21.97 -0.20
CA SER A 19 0.13 -23.19 0.27
C SER A 19 -0.79 -22.90 1.45
N LEU A 20 -0.37 -22.01 2.37
CA LEU A 20 -1.19 -21.54 3.50
C LEU A 20 -2.46 -20.83 3.05
N THR A 21 -2.41 -19.98 2.02
CA THR A 21 -3.62 -19.28 1.53
C THR A 21 -4.68 -20.27 1.07
N ARG A 22 -4.24 -21.35 0.41
CA ARG A 22 -5.14 -22.43 -0.03
C ARG A 22 -5.73 -23.19 1.15
N GLU A 23 -4.91 -23.56 2.13
CA GLU A 23 -5.36 -24.30 3.31
C GLU A 23 -6.40 -23.50 4.11
N ILE A 24 -6.16 -22.20 4.31
CA ILE A 24 -7.10 -21.31 4.99
C ILE A 24 -8.42 -21.23 4.21
N ALA A 25 -8.36 -21.08 2.89
CA ALA A 25 -9.56 -21.03 2.06
C ALA A 25 -10.38 -22.33 2.13
N LEU A 26 -9.72 -23.49 2.15
CA LEU A 26 -10.38 -24.78 2.27
C LEU A 26 -11.09 -24.91 3.62
N ARG A 27 -10.42 -24.63 4.73
CA ARG A 27 -11.02 -24.72 6.07
C ARG A 27 -12.14 -23.70 6.25
N LEU A 28 -11.97 -22.47 5.77
CA LEU A 28 -13.03 -21.46 5.81
C LEU A 28 -14.27 -21.94 5.02
N SER A 29 -14.05 -22.57 3.87
CA SER A 29 -15.14 -23.15 3.08
C SER A 29 -15.87 -24.27 3.84
N GLU A 30 -15.13 -25.16 4.52
CA GLU A 30 -15.69 -26.24 5.31
C GLU A 30 -16.48 -25.74 6.53
N GLU A 31 -15.98 -24.69 7.22
CA GLU A 31 -16.58 -24.18 8.44
C GLU A 31 -17.79 -23.26 8.18
N THR A 32 -17.76 -22.43 7.12
CA THR A 32 -18.77 -21.38 6.87
C THR A 32 -19.61 -21.62 5.61
N GLY A 33 -19.26 -22.60 4.80
CA GLY A 33 -19.86 -22.78 3.47
C GLY A 33 -19.42 -21.71 2.46
N SER A 34 -18.35 -20.94 2.74
CA SER A 34 -17.76 -19.99 1.81
C SER A 34 -17.32 -20.65 0.51
N GLU A 35 -17.44 -19.95 -0.60
CA GLU A 35 -17.08 -20.49 -1.91
C GLU A 35 -15.71 -20.00 -2.37
N ILE A 36 -14.87 -20.91 -2.87
CA ILE A 36 -13.50 -20.61 -3.27
C ILE A 36 -13.45 -20.21 -4.75
N ILE A 37 -12.83 -19.07 -5.02
CA ILE A 37 -12.50 -18.60 -6.36
C ILE A 37 -11.12 -19.16 -6.73
N CYS A 38 -11.04 -19.95 -7.80
CA CYS A 38 -9.76 -20.42 -8.32
C CYS A 38 -9.07 -19.29 -9.11
N PRO A 39 -7.90 -18.78 -8.67
CA PRO A 39 -7.26 -17.63 -9.32
C PRO A 39 -6.86 -17.93 -10.78
N VAL A 40 -6.48 -19.15 -11.11
CA VAL A 40 -6.12 -19.52 -12.48
C VAL A 40 -7.36 -19.57 -13.37
N PHE A 41 -8.43 -20.18 -12.90
CA PHE A 41 -9.68 -20.28 -13.65
C PHE A 41 -10.38 -18.93 -13.78
N TYR A 42 -10.23 -18.07 -12.79
CA TYR A 42 -10.77 -16.71 -12.82
C TYR A 42 -10.16 -15.84 -13.93
N ARG A 43 -8.90 -16.08 -14.30
CA ARG A 43 -8.29 -15.36 -15.45
C ARG A 43 -8.91 -15.73 -16.80
N VAL A 44 -9.41 -16.95 -16.96
CA VAL A 44 -9.87 -17.51 -18.27
C VAL A 44 -11.39 -17.63 -18.37
N ALA A 45 -12.11 -17.70 -17.26
CA ALA A 45 -13.56 -17.88 -17.22
C ALA A 45 -14.16 -17.10 -16.04
N ASP A 46 -14.22 -15.78 -16.17
CA ASP A 46 -14.54 -14.86 -15.09
C ASP A 46 -16.03 -14.74 -14.75
N ALA A 47 -16.93 -14.94 -15.72
CA ALA A 47 -18.38 -14.70 -15.51
C ALA A 47 -18.97 -15.41 -14.29
N ARG A 48 -18.54 -16.66 -14.01
CA ARG A 48 -19.02 -17.42 -12.83
C ARG A 48 -18.56 -16.77 -11.52
N TYR A 49 -17.30 -16.36 -11.45
CA TYR A 49 -16.70 -15.85 -10.23
C TYR A 49 -17.02 -14.38 -9.97
N ASN A 50 -17.27 -13.59 -11.04
CA ASN A 50 -17.81 -12.24 -10.90
C ASN A 50 -19.14 -12.27 -10.18
N LYS A 51 -20.07 -13.13 -10.65
CA LYS A 51 -21.37 -13.30 -9.99
C LYS A 51 -21.21 -13.73 -8.52
N LEU A 52 -20.33 -14.67 -8.23
CA LEU A 52 -20.09 -15.15 -6.87
C LEU A 52 -19.61 -14.02 -5.94
N ALA A 53 -18.72 -13.16 -6.41
CA ALA A 53 -18.16 -12.05 -5.65
C ALA A 53 -19.11 -10.82 -5.60
N GLU A 54 -20.09 -10.72 -6.49
CA GLU A 54 -21.20 -9.75 -6.40
C GLU A 54 -22.24 -10.17 -5.34
N GLU A 55 -22.49 -11.48 -5.21
CA GLU A 55 -23.46 -12.04 -4.28
C GLU A 55 -22.92 -12.22 -2.85
N ASN A 56 -21.61 -12.31 -2.68
CA ASN A 56 -20.95 -12.55 -1.39
C ASN A 56 -19.79 -11.57 -1.19
N PRO A 57 -19.49 -11.13 0.05
CA PRO A 57 -18.34 -10.31 0.33
C PRO A 57 -17.04 -11.03 -0.08
N LEU A 58 -16.23 -10.37 -0.93
CA LEU A 58 -14.97 -10.94 -1.43
C LEU A 58 -13.87 -10.84 -0.37
N LEU A 59 -13.38 -11.98 0.09
CA LEU A 59 -12.21 -12.11 0.96
C LEU A 59 -11.01 -12.55 0.12
N VAL A 60 -10.00 -11.71 0.06
CA VAL A 60 -8.75 -11.98 -0.66
C VAL A 60 -7.68 -12.44 0.32
N ILE A 61 -6.97 -13.53 0.00
CA ILE A 61 -5.90 -14.07 0.83
C ILE A 61 -4.61 -14.15 0.03
N ASP A 62 -3.69 -13.22 0.28
CA ASP A 62 -2.36 -13.19 -0.31
C ASP A 62 -1.33 -13.93 0.52
N GLY A 63 -0.42 -14.65 -0.12
CA GLY A 63 0.65 -15.37 0.57
C GLY A 63 1.80 -14.46 0.99
N CYS A 64 2.10 -13.43 0.23
CA CYS A 64 3.26 -12.57 0.43
C CYS A 64 3.05 -11.18 -0.19
N GLY A 65 4.07 -10.32 -0.08
CA GLY A 65 4.07 -8.96 -0.60
C GLY A 65 3.85 -8.81 -2.12
N THR A 66 3.93 -9.90 -2.90
CA THR A 66 3.56 -9.86 -4.33
C THR A 66 2.06 -9.65 -4.53
N ARG A 67 1.22 -10.01 -3.55
CA ARG A 67 -0.24 -9.79 -3.52
C ARG A 67 -0.97 -10.21 -4.79
N CYS A 68 -0.66 -11.40 -5.32
CA CYS A 68 -1.18 -11.89 -6.60
C CYS A 68 -2.71 -11.98 -6.63
N ALA A 69 -3.36 -12.34 -5.52
CA ALA A 69 -4.82 -12.43 -5.46
C ALA A 69 -5.48 -11.04 -5.40
N SER A 70 -4.92 -10.11 -4.62
CA SER A 70 -5.38 -8.71 -4.60
C SER A 70 -5.26 -8.05 -5.98
N ARG A 71 -4.13 -8.25 -6.68
CA ARG A 71 -3.94 -7.73 -8.04
C ARG A 71 -4.95 -8.32 -9.02
N LEU A 72 -5.21 -9.62 -8.96
CA LEU A 72 -6.20 -10.26 -9.81
C LEU A 72 -7.61 -9.71 -9.56
N ALA A 73 -7.99 -9.50 -8.31
CA ALA A 73 -9.26 -8.89 -7.96
C ALA A 73 -9.37 -7.44 -8.49
N GLY A 74 -8.29 -6.64 -8.35
CA GLY A 74 -8.20 -5.29 -8.89
C GLY A 74 -8.29 -5.25 -10.43
N GLU A 75 -7.54 -6.10 -11.15
CA GLU A 75 -7.62 -6.25 -12.61
C GLU A 75 -9.06 -6.54 -13.10
N LYS A 76 -9.84 -7.19 -12.27
CA LYS A 76 -11.25 -7.54 -12.56
C LYS A 76 -12.27 -6.51 -12.04
N GLY A 77 -11.82 -5.42 -11.43
CA GLY A 77 -12.68 -4.37 -10.89
C GLY A 77 -13.55 -4.81 -9.73
N MET A 78 -13.12 -5.83 -8.95
CA MET A 78 -13.91 -6.42 -7.89
C MET A 78 -13.84 -5.61 -6.59
N LYS A 79 -14.99 -5.43 -5.93
CA LYS A 79 -15.03 -4.80 -4.61
C LYS A 79 -14.56 -5.79 -3.54
N ILE A 80 -13.36 -5.58 -3.02
CA ILE A 80 -12.79 -6.39 -1.95
C ILE A 80 -13.41 -5.97 -0.61
N ALA A 81 -13.94 -6.94 0.13
CA ALA A 81 -14.54 -6.73 1.46
C ALA A 81 -13.54 -6.97 2.60
N GLY A 82 -12.52 -7.81 2.38
CA GLY A 82 -11.46 -8.09 3.34
C GLY A 82 -10.20 -8.58 2.66
N LYS A 83 -9.02 -8.16 3.17
CA LYS A 83 -7.71 -8.58 2.70
C LYS A 83 -6.92 -9.22 3.84
N ILE A 84 -6.24 -10.32 3.57
CA ILE A 84 -5.33 -11.00 4.50
C ILE A 84 -4.02 -11.26 3.77
N ASN A 85 -2.90 -10.90 4.39
CA ASN A 85 -1.57 -11.24 3.91
C ASN A 85 -0.87 -12.18 4.89
N ILE A 86 -0.58 -13.40 4.44
CA ILE A 86 -0.03 -14.46 5.31
C ILE A 86 1.35 -14.11 5.87
N SER A 87 2.20 -13.45 5.08
CA SER A 87 3.51 -13.01 5.58
C SER A 87 3.40 -11.93 6.66
N GLU A 88 2.40 -11.06 6.58
CA GLU A 88 2.12 -10.04 7.60
C GLU A 88 1.51 -10.70 8.86
N GLU A 89 0.56 -11.62 8.70
CA GLU A 89 -0.01 -12.35 9.84
C GLU A 89 1.04 -13.24 10.55
N ALA A 90 2.02 -13.78 9.82
CA ALA A 90 3.14 -14.51 10.40
C ALA A 90 4.01 -13.59 11.27
N LYS A 91 4.38 -12.41 10.77
CA LYS A 91 5.12 -11.39 11.54
C LYS A 91 4.35 -10.98 12.80
N LYS A 92 3.07 -10.63 12.67
CA LYS A 92 2.19 -10.18 13.76
C LYS A 92 2.05 -11.22 14.88
N ASN A 93 2.03 -12.51 14.53
CA ASN A 93 1.89 -13.61 15.48
C ASN A 93 3.25 -14.23 15.89
N ASN A 94 4.38 -13.68 15.43
CA ASN A 94 5.73 -14.20 15.66
C ASN A 94 5.87 -15.68 15.26
N VAL A 95 5.27 -16.08 14.13
CA VAL A 95 5.35 -17.41 13.56
C VAL A 95 6.29 -17.40 12.36
N GLU A 96 7.32 -18.23 12.38
CA GLU A 96 8.25 -18.37 11.26
C GLU A 96 7.67 -19.37 10.24
N ILE A 97 7.56 -18.95 8.99
CA ILE A 97 7.14 -19.79 7.85
C ILE A 97 8.38 -20.46 7.28
N GLY A 98 8.38 -21.80 7.27
CA GLY A 98 9.49 -22.58 6.75
C GLY A 98 9.62 -22.51 5.23
N ALA A 99 10.76 -22.99 4.72
CA ALA A 99 11.03 -23.08 3.29
C ALA A 99 10.32 -24.26 2.57
N SER A 100 9.74 -25.18 3.32
CA SER A 100 9.04 -26.35 2.77
C SER A 100 7.72 -25.95 2.14
N LEU A 101 7.42 -26.45 0.95
CA LEU A 101 6.10 -26.25 0.31
C LEU A 101 4.98 -27.05 0.99
N ARG A 102 5.33 -28.02 1.83
CA ARG A 102 4.36 -28.73 2.66
C ARG A 102 4.23 -28.03 3.99
N LEU A 103 3.00 -27.87 4.43
CA LEU A 103 2.69 -27.20 5.70
C LEU A 103 3.16 -28.08 6.88
N GLY A 104 3.99 -27.50 7.73
CA GLY A 104 4.42 -28.05 9.01
C GLY A 104 3.54 -27.56 10.17
N GLU A 105 3.99 -27.83 11.38
CA GLU A 105 3.24 -27.47 12.60
C GLU A 105 3.08 -25.94 12.74
N ASN A 106 4.13 -25.17 12.43
CA ASN A 106 4.08 -23.70 12.50
C ASN A 106 3.06 -23.13 11.51
N GLU A 107 3.07 -23.62 10.26
CA GLU A 107 2.14 -23.17 9.24
C GLU A 107 0.69 -23.52 9.60
N LEU A 108 0.45 -24.73 10.13
CA LEU A 108 -0.87 -25.12 10.60
C LEU A 108 -1.32 -24.34 11.83
N HIS A 109 -0.39 -23.98 12.71
CA HIS A 109 -0.68 -23.09 13.83
C HIS A 109 -1.08 -21.68 13.34
N LEU A 110 -0.33 -21.10 12.41
CA LEU A 110 -0.66 -19.81 11.80
C LEU A 110 -2.02 -19.87 11.08
N CYS A 111 -2.30 -20.94 10.35
CA CYS A 111 -3.61 -21.17 9.74
C CYS A 111 -4.75 -21.06 10.76
N ASN A 112 -4.63 -21.70 11.91
CA ASN A 112 -5.64 -21.66 12.97
C ASN A 112 -5.80 -20.26 13.57
N LEU A 113 -4.70 -19.50 13.74
CA LEU A 113 -4.75 -18.12 14.24
C LEU A 113 -5.49 -17.20 13.25
N VAL A 114 -5.18 -17.30 11.97
CA VAL A 114 -5.83 -16.51 10.92
C VAL A 114 -7.32 -16.84 10.82
N LEU A 115 -7.67 -18.11 10.78
CA LEU A 115 -9.09 -18.55 10.77
C LEU A 115 -9.85 -18.01 11.97
N LYS A 116 -9.26 -18.13 13.17
CA LYS A 116 -9.86 -17.58 14.39
C LYS A 116 -10.06 -16.07 14.30
N GLY A 117 -9.12 -15.33 13.72
CA GLY A 117 -9.25 -13.91 13.46
C GLY A 117 -10.44 -13.58 12.55
N ILE A 118 -10.55 -14.27 11.40
CA ILE A 118 -11.67 -14.11 10.45
C ILE A 118 -13.02 -14.36 11.11
N LEU A 119 -13.12 -15.45 11.90
CA LEU A 119 -14.37 -15.86 12.53
C LEU A 119 -14.74 -15.04 13.77
N GLN A 120 -13.74 -14.46 14.50
CA GLN A 120 -13.99 -13.64 15.70
C GLN A 120 -14.24 -12.15 15.42
N GLU A 121 -13.85 -11.61 14.29
CA GLU A 121 -14.26 -10.25 13.89
C GLU A 121 -15.77 -10.11 13.76
N GLU A 122 -16.51 -11.23 13.66
CA GLU A 122 -17.98 -11.26 13.61
C GLU A 122 -18.64 -10.92 14.97
N GLU A 123 -17.99 -11.20 16.12
CA GLU A 123 -18.56 -10.88 17.44
C GLU A 123 -18.41 -9.39 17.82
N LYS A 124 -17.48 -8.68 17.17
CA LYS A 124 -17.24 -7.25 17.46
C LYS A 124 -18.15 -6.30 16.66
N THR A 125 -18.71 -6.73 15.54
CA THR A 125 -19.59 -5.89 14.71
C THR A 125 -21.05 -5.82 15.20
N SER A 126 -21.45 -6.65 16.18
CA SER A 126 -22.82 -6.64 16.74
C SER A 126 -22.99 -5.89 18.06
N ASN A 127 -21.92 -5.33 18.64
CA ASN A 127 -21.96 -4.58 19.90
C ASN A 127 -21.07 -3.32 19.87
N VAL A 128 -21.38 -2.39 18.96
CA VAL A 128 -20.90 -1.01 19.10
C VAL A 128 -22.09 -0.06 18.94
N GLU A 129 -22.91 -0.01 19.97
CA GLU A 129 -23.55 1.22 20.39
C GLU A 129 -22.80 1.74 21.61
N GLU A 130 -22.27 2.94 21.43
CA GLU A 130 -21.86 3.91 22.44
C GLU A 130 -20.87 3.47 23.54
N LYS A 131 -19.59 3.88 23.35
CA LYS A 131 -18.90 4.63 24.40
C LYS A 131 -17.77 5.48 23.80
N GLU A 132 -17.90 6.75 24.08
CA GLU A 132 -17.00 7.88 23.87
C GLU A 132 -15.55 7.61 24.24
N GLY A 133 -14.63 8.18 23.45
CA GLY A 133 -13.21 8.31 23.79
C GLY A 133 -12.30 7.81 22.66
N ILE A 134 -12.58 8.17 21.39
CA ILE A 134 -11.58 8.09 20.32
C ILE A 134 -10.82 9.42 20.43
N GLU A 135 -9.61 9.39 20.99
CA GLU A 135 -8.59 10.33 20.50
C GLU A 135 -8.54 10.16 18.98
N GLU A 136 -9.06 11.15 18.27
CA GLU A 136 -8.84 11.27 16.84
C GLU A 136 -7.33 11.23 16.64
N LYS A 137 -6.81 10.08 16.17
CA LYS A 137 -5.50 10.06 15.54
C LYS A 137 -5.63 10.98 14.34
N ALA A 138 -5.14 12.20 14.49
CA ALA A 138 -5.12 13.18 13.42
C ALA A 138 -4.43 12.52 12.21
N VAL A 139 -5.22 12.17 11.21
CA VAL A 139 -4.72 11.66 9.93
C VAL A 139 -3.96 12.83 9.32
N CYS A 140 -2.69 12.64 8.94
CA CYS A 140 -1.90 13.66 8.25
C CYS A 140 -2.40 13.79 6.81
N ALA A 141 -3.63 14.26 6.64
CA ALA A 141 -4.24 14.42 5.33
C ALA A 141 -3.70 15.67 4.64
N VAL A 142 -3.21 15.50 3.41
CA VAL A 142 -2.94 16.63 2.52
C VAL A 142 -4.27 17.34 2.24
N PRO A 143 -4.34 18.69 2.27
CA PRO A 143 -5.59 19.42 2.01
C PRO A 143 -6.20 19.07 0.65
N GLU A 144 -7.54 19.00 0.57
CA GLU A 144 -8.25 18.73 -0.70
C GLU A 144 -8.05 19.80 -1.77
N ASN A 145 -7.59 21.00 -1.38
CA ASN A 145 -7.39 22.14 -2.27
C ASN A 145 -5.94 22.64 -2.23
N VAL A 146 -5.03 21.82 -2.74
CA VAL A 146 -3.61 22.20 -2.87
C VAL A 146 -3.45 23.24 -3.98
N GLU A 147 -2.85 24.39 -3.65
CA GLU A 147 -2.50 25.42 -4.63
C GLU A 147 -1.17 25.07 -5.30
N TYR A 148 -1.18 24.91 -6.62
CA TYR A 148 0.01 24.53 -7.40
C TYR A 148 0.56 25.69 -8.21
N GLU A 149 1.89 25.82 -8.28
CA GLU A 149 2.58 26.52 -9.36
C GLU A 149 2.86 25.53 -10.49
N LYS A 150 2.81 26.03 -11.74
CA LYS A 150 2.99 25.20 -12.93
C LYS A 150 4.18 25.68 -13.73
N TYR A 151 4.99 24.76 -14.19
CA TYR A 151 6.04 24.98 -15.16
C TYR A 151 5.82 24.10 -16.38
N THR A 152 5.80 24.72 -17.57
CA THR A 152 5.56 24.00 -18.83
C THR A 152 6.84 23.96 -19.65
N LYS A 153 7.23 22.75 -20.08
CA LYS A 153 8.28 22.53 -21.07
C LYS A 153 7.79 21.52 -22.10
N ASP A 154 7.79 21.91 -23.34
CA ASP A 154 7.24 21.14 -24.47
C ASP A 154 5.79 20.73 -24.22
N LYS A 155 5.52 19.41 -24.18
CA LYS A 155 4.20 18.85 -23.89
C LYS A 155 3.94 18.58 -22.39
N PHE A 156 4.95 18.74 -21.54
CA PHE A 156 4.86 18.40 -20.13
C PHE A 156 4.53 19.62 -19.25
N ILE A 157 3.64 19.43 -18.30
CA ILE A 157 3.29 20.43 -17.27
C ILE A 157 3.70 19.85 -15.93
N PHE A 158 4.65 20.49 -15.26
CA PHE A 158 5.11 20.14 -13.92
C PHE A 158 4.39 21.00 -12.89
N ARG A 159 3.83 20.37 -11.86
CA ARG A 159 3.07 21.00 -10.78
C ARG A 159 3.87 20.90 -9.49
N ILE A 160 4.00 21.99 -8.75
CA ILE A 160 4.64 22.03 -7.43
C ILE A 160 3.69 22.69 -6.44
N PRO A 161 3.39 22.06 -5.30
CA PRO A 161 2.54 22.63 -4.27
C PRO A 161 3.24 23.81 -3.57
N LYS A 162 2.48 24.94 -3.37
CA LYS A 162 3.03 26.19 -2.86
C LYS A 162 3.20 26.25 -1.34
N LYS A 163 2.42 25.47 -0.58
CA LYS A 163 2.35 25.61 0.87
C LYS A 163 2.34 24.26 1.58
N GLY A 164 3.01 24.18 2.72
CA GLY A 164 2.96 23.03 3.62
C GLY A 164 3.87 21.87 3.22
N PHE A 165 4.55 21.95 2.08
CA PHE A 165 5.44 20.92 1.59
C PHE A 165 6.90 21.33 1.74
N TYR A 166 7.73 20.34 2.05
CA TYR A 166 9.19 20.41 2.09
C TYR A 166 9.75 19.41 1.09
N PHE A 167 10.87 19.72 0.48
CA PHE A 167 11.45 18.92 -0.58
C PHE A 167 12.92 18.62 -0.28
N ASN A 168 13.39 17.43 -0.64
CA ASN A 168 14.80 17.10 -0.65
C ASN A 168 15.40 17.19 -2.06
N GLU A 169 16.71 17.08 -2.17
CA GLU A 169 17.43 17.10 -3.44
C GLU A 169 17.18 15.88 -4.35
N ASN A 170 16.63 14.80 -3.77
CA ASN A 170 16.25 13.57 -4.46
C ASN A 170 14.83 13.62 -5.05
N ASP A 171 14.22 14.81 -5.11
CA ASP A 171 12.88 15.03 -5.67
C ASP A 171 11.76 14.26 -4.93
N CYS A 172 11.95 14.05 -3.63
CA CYS A 172 10.91 13.56 -2.74
C CYS A 172 10.39 14.69 -1.86
N TRP A 173 9.13 14.59 -1.44
CA TRP A 173 8.46 15.61 -0.63
C TRP A 173 7.95 15.06 0.71
N ALA A 174 7.88 15.93 1.70
CA ALA A 174 7.16 15.73 2.96
C ALA A 174 6.09 16.82 3.14
N TYR A 175 4.89 16.41 3.56
CA TYR A 175 3.83 17.28 4.07
C TYR A 175 3.67 17.02 5.55
N VAL A 176 3.92 18.05 6.39
CA VAL A 176 4.08 17.88 7.84
C VAL A 176 2.92 18.50 8.60
N VAL A 177 2.32 17.75 9.52
CA VAL A 177 1.26 18.20 10.43
C VAL A 177 1.58 17.70 11.85
N GLY A 178 1.96 18.62 12.73
CA GLY A 178 2.39 18.27 14.10
C GLY A 178 3.64 17.38 14.08
N ASN A 179 3.56 16.19 14.71
CA ASN A 179 4.64 15.21 14.71
C ASN A 179 4.50 14.13 13.63
N LYS A 180 3.66 14.35 12.62
CA LYS A 180 3.44 13.41 11.52
C LYS A 180 3.78 14.03 10.17
N ALA A 181 4.22 13.19 9.25
CA ALA A 181 4.43 13.57 7.87
C ALA A 181 3.85 12.52 6.92
N ARG A 182 3.32 12.98 5.78
CA ARG A 182 3.20 12.16 4.57
C ARG A 182 4.38 12.45 3.67
N VAL A 183 4.89 11.40 3.05
CA VAL A 183 6.02 11.49 2.11
C VAL A 183 5.63 10.94 0.74
N GLY A 184 6.31 11.40 -0.29
CA GLY A 184 6.08 10.94 -1.66
C GLY A 184 7.10 11.51 -2.64
N VAL A 185 6.89 11.23 -3.92
CA VAL A 185 7.74 11.70 -5.02
C VAL A 185 7.11 12.90 -5.72
N THR A 186 7.93 13.76 -6.32
CA THR A 186 7.44 14.96 -7.00
C THR A 186 6.95 14.67 -8.42
N ASP A 187 6.27 15.66 -8.99
CA ASP A 187 5.80 15.60 -10.39
C ASP A 187 6.97 15.43 -11.39
N PHE A 188 8.17 15.91 -11.02
CA PHE A 188 9.39 15.71 -11.82
C PHE A 188 9.78 14.22 -11.91
N VAL A 189 9.79 13.50 -10.79
CA VAL A 189 10.14 12.07 -10.75
C VAL A 189 9.18 11.25 -11.61
N GLN A 190 7.87 11.38 -11.38
CA GLN A 190 6.90 10.57 -12.09
C GLN A 190 6.90 10.82 -13.60
N LYS A 191 7.13 12.07 -14.04
CA LYS A 191 7.24 12.38 -15.48
C LYS A 191 8.53 11.86 -16.10
N SER A 192 9.62 11.84 -15.35
CA SER A 192 10.89 11.30 -15.79
C SER A 192 10.83 9.77 -15.98
N LEU A 193 10.08 9.09 -15.10
CA LEU A 193 9.89 7.65 -15.13
C LEU A 193 8.85 7.18 -16.17
N SER A 194 7.93 8.07 -16.59
CA SER A 194 6.73 7.71 -17.36
C SER A 194 5.78 6.84 -16.54
N ASP A 195 5.07 5.87 -17.16
CA ASP A 195 4.06 5.06 -16.51
C ASP A 195 4.66 4.19 -15.40
N ILE A 196 4.25 4.44 -14.16
CA ILE A 196 4.65 3.68 -12.99
C ILE A 196 3.80 2.42 -12.92
N MET A 197 4.47 1.26 -12.89
CA MET A 197 3.84 -0.05 -12.98
C MET A 197 3.82 -0.79 -11.64
N PHE A 198 4.80 -0.52 -10.77
CA PHE A 198 4.93 -1.21 -9.49
C PHE A 198 5.36 -0.25 -8.40
N PHE A 199 4.85 -0.51 -7.19
CA PHE A 199 5.23 0.17 -5.97
C PHE A 199 5.63 -0.86 -4.91
N THR A 200 6.80 -0.67 -4.31
CA THR A 200 7.25 -1.44 -3.15
C THR A 200 7.27 -0.51 -1.95
N PRO A 201 6.33 -0.65 -1.00
CA PRO A 201 6.25 0.19 0.19
C PRO A 201 7.37 -0.12 1.19
N PRO A 202 7.69 0.82 2.09
CA PRO A 202 8.47 0.52 3.28
C PRO A 202 7.67 -0.38 4.24
N ASP A 203 8.36 -1.06 5.15
CA ASP A 203 7.70 -1.85 6.21
C ASP A 203 7.06 -0.92 7.25
N ILE A 204 5.80 -1.14 7.60
CA ILE A 204 5.13 -0.43 8.70
C ILE A 204 5.82 -0.78 10.02
N GLY A 205 6.12 0.23 10.83
CA GLY A 205 6.87 0.11 12.07
C GLY A 205 8.39 0.18 11.89
N SER A 206 8.90 0.28 10.66
CA SER A 206 10.34 0.52 10.44
C SER A 206 10.71 1.96 10.78
N GLU A 207 11.89 2.15 11.35
CA GLU A 207 12.51 3.45 11.54
C GLU A 207 13.33 3.80 10.30
N ILE A 208 13.09 4.97 9.73
CA ILE A 208 13.79 5.48 8.56
C ILE A 208 14.45 6.81 8.95
N GLU A 209 15.74 6.91 8.76
CA GLU A 209 16.47 8.18 8.91
C GLU A 209 16.27 9.05 7.67
N GLN A 210 16.42 10.36 7.82
CA GLN A 210 16.44 11.28 6.67
C GLN A 210 17.47 10.82 5.64
N PHE A 211 17.11 10.83 4.37
CA PHE A 211 17.87 10.25 3.24
C PHE A 211 17.97 8.72 3.23
N GLY A 212 17.32 8.01 4.14
CA GLY A 212 17.12 6.57 4.07
C GLY A 212 16.08 6.17 3.02
N GLU A 213 16.07 4.90 2.62
CA GLU A 213 15.11 4.36 1.65
C GLU A 213 13.71 4.22 2.27
N ALA A 214 12.72 4.83 1.65
CA ALA A 214 11.30 4.76 2.01
C ALA A 214 10.48 3.99 0.96
N GLY A 215 11.05 2.91 0.42
CA GLY A 215 10.45 2.09 -0.63
C GLY A 215 10.92 2.46 -2.03
N SER A 216 10.29 1.87 -3.03
CA SER A 216 10.66 2.09 -4.44
C SER A 216 9.46 2.06 -5.38
N ILE A 217 9.61 2.71 -6.53
CA ILE A 217 8.67 2.67 -7.65
C ILE A 217 9.37 2.17 -8.91
N GLU A 218 8.67 1.41 -9.72
CA GLU A 218 9.21 0.84 -10.95
C GLU A 218 8.34 1.21 -12.15
N SER A 219 9.01 1.60 -13.21
CA SER A 219 8.42 1.86 -14.52
C SER A 219 9.03 0.95 -15.59
N GLY A 220 8.54 1.00 -16.81
CA GLY A 220 9.17 0.32 -17.94
C GLY A 220 10.58 0.81 -18.28
N LYS A 221 11.02 1.95 -17.71
CA LYS A 221 12.34 2.54 -17.97
C LYS A 221 13.36 2.26 -16.86
N ALA A 222 12.95 2.34 -15.59
CA ALA A 222 13.86 2.26 -14.44
C ALA A 222 13.12 1.98 -13.14
N VAL A 223 13.89 1.54 -12.13
CA VAL A 223 13.51 1.54 -10.71
C VAL A 223 14.01 2.83 -10.07
N PHE A 224 13.19 3.48 -9.27
CA PHE A 224 13.52 4.68 -8.51
C PHE A 224 13.34 4.38 -7.02
N GLU A 225 14.43 4.50 -6.27
CA GLU A 225 14.43 4.41 -4.81
C GLU A 225 13.86 5.72 -4.23
N ILE A 226 12.85 5.61 -3.38
CA ILE A 226 12.23 6.76 -2.73
C ILE A 226 13.05 7.11 -1.51
N ILE A 227 13.70 8.27 -1.55
CA ILE A 227 14.58 8.73 -0.48
C ILE A 227 13.79 9.59 0.50
N SER A 228 13.66 9.13 1.74
CA SER A 228 12.87 9.84 2.75
C SER A 228 13.38 11.27 2.97
N PRO A 229 12.51 12.27 2.89
CA PRO A 229 12.88 13.65 3.25
C PRO A 229 12.99 13.88 4.76
N VAL A 230 12.45 12.99 5.58
CA VAL A 230 12.37 13.15 7.03
C VAL A 230 12.71 11.85 7.76
N SER A 231 13.11 11.99 9.04
CA SER A 231 13.35 10.87 9.94
C SER A 231 12.09 10.54 10.74
N GLY A 232 11.81 9.25 10.90
CA GLY A 232 10.64 8.83 11.68
C GLY A 232 10.34 7.34 11.56
N THR A 233 9.26 6.93 12.25
CA THR A 233 8.72 5.58 12.18
C THR A 233 7.56 5.53 11.20
N VAL A 234 7.56 4.58 10.27
CA VAL A 234 6.47 4.39 9.31
C VAL A 234 5.22 3.91 10.06
N THR A 235 4.16 4.70 10.03
CA THR A 235 2.89 4.39 10.69
C THR A 235 1.83 3.85 9.75
N ALA A 236 1.88 4.24 8.49
CA ALA A 236 1.00 3.74 7.44
C ALA A 236 1.68 3.84 6.06
N VAL A 237 1.23 3.02 5.13
CA VAL A 237 1.59 3.10 3.71
C VAL A 237 0.34 3.27 2.87
N ASN A 238 0.48 3.87 1.71
CA ASN A 238 -0.64 4.01 0.80
C ASN A 238 -0.91 2.69 0.08
N GLU A 239 -1.79 1.89 0.65
CA GLU A 239 -2.13 0.57 0.12
C GLU A 239 -2.80 0.63 -1.27
N GLU A 240 -3.46 1.75 -1.61
CA GLU A 240 -4.06 1.91 -2.93
C GLU A 240 -3.03 1.87 -4.06
N LEU A 241 -1.79 2.30 -3.80
CA LEU A 241 -0.71 2.26 -4.79
C LEU A 241 -0.22 0.85 -5.13
N LEU A 242 -0.57 -0.14 -4.33
CA LEU A 242 -0.26 -1.55 -4.63
C LEU A 242 -1.16 -2.09 -5.75
N ASP A 243 -2.36 -1.58 -5.84
CA ASP A 243 -3.35 -1.93 -6.84
C ASP A 243 -3.37 -0.92 -8.01
N TYR A 244 -3.08 0.37 -7.72
CA TYR A 244 -3.16 1.51 -8.66
C TYR A 244 -1.92 2.39 -8.56
N PRO A 245 -0.72 1.88 -8.95
CA PRO A 245 0.52 2.66 -8.88
C PRO A 245 0.49 3.91 -9.78
N GLU A 246 -0.38 3.94 -10.80
CA GLU A 246 -0.63 5.09 -11.66
C GLU A 246 -1.18 6.32 -10.92
N TYR A 247 -1.69 6.21 -9.70
CA TYR A 247 -2.06 7.37 -8.90
C TYR A 247 -0.86 8.28 -8.59
N ILE A 248 0.35 7.73 -8.60
CA ILE A 248 1.58 8.52 -8.51
C ILE A 248 1.76 9.38 -9.77
N ASN A 249 1.38 8.87 -10.95
CA ASN A 249 1.43 9.64 -12.19
C ASN A 249 0.33 10.71 -12.25
N ASP A 250 -0.87 10.38 -11.83
CA ASP A 250 -2.03 11.25 -11.94
C ASP A 250 -1.97 12.41 -10.93
N ASN A 251 -1.65 12.08 -9.68
CA ASN A 251 -1.65 13.03 -8.58
C ASN A 251 -0.63 12.67 -7.50
N PRO A 252 0.67 12.97 -7.71
CA PRO A 252 1.76 12.56 -6.83
C PRO A 252 1.70 13.19 -5.43
N TYR A 253 0.97 14.29 -5.23
CA TYR A 253 0.93 15.03 -3.97
C TYR A 253 -0.27 14.73 -3.08
N GLU A 254 -1.36 14.21 -3.63
CA GLU A 254 -2.58 13.92 -2.89
C GLU A 254 -2.84 12.41 -2.84
N LYS A 255 -3.20 11.79 -4.00
CA LYS A 255 -3.47 10.36 -4.08
C LYS A 255 -2.22 9.49 -4.12
N GLY A 256 -1.14 10.01 -4.68
CA GLY A 256 0.13 9.30 -4.86
C GLY A 256 1.09 9.44 -3.67
N TRP A 257 0.60 9.73 -2.44
CA TRP A 257 1.45 9.69 -1.25
C TRP A 257 1.94 8.25 -0.99
N ILE A 258 3.14 8.10 -0.45
CA ILE A 258 3.84 6.82 -0.31
C ILE A 258 3.67 6.23 1.10
N ALA A 259 4.05 7.00 2.11
CA ALA A 259 4.00 6.59 3.51
C ALA A 259 3.60 7.74 4.42
N GLU A 260 3.00 7.40 5.57
CA GLU A 260 2.80 8.29 6.71
C GLU A 260 3.80 7.90 7.80
N MET A 261 4.47 8.88 8.37
CA MET A 261 5.52 8.68 9.37
C MET A 261 5.23 9.48 10.62
N GLU A 262 5.53 8.92 11.77
CA GLU A 262 5.65 9.65 13.03
C GLU A 262 7.09 10.16 13.14
N LEU A 263 7.24 11.50 13.17
CA LEU A 263 8.54 12.16 13.07
C LEU A 263 9.35 12.03 14.36
N THR A 264 10.66 11.84 14.23
CA THR A 264 11.58 11.77 15.37
C THR A 264 12.09 13.17 15.75
N ASP A 265 12.66 13.92 14.80
CA ASP A 265 13.20 15.27 14.99
C ASP A 265 13.08 16.10 13.71
N PHE A 266 11.90 16.63 13.47
CA PHE A 266 11.65 17.39 12.26
C PHE A 266 12.42 18.71 12.16
N GLU A 267 12.71 19.35 13.30
CA GLU A 267 13.45 20.64 13.28
C GLU A 267 14.90 20.44 12.77
N SER A 268 15.52 19.31 13.11
CA SER A 268 16.82 18.92 12.56
C SER A 268 16.72 18.59 11.07
N ASP A 269 15.76 17.76 10.68
CA ASP A 269 15.58 17.33 9.28
C ASP A 269 15.31 18.52 8.35
N LYS A 270 14.54 19.50 8.83
CA LYS A 270 14.13 20.68 8.09
C LYS A 270 15.29 21.56 7.60
N GLU A 271 16.43 21.53 8.31
CA GLU A 271 17.63 22.29 7.90
C GLU A 271 18.18 21.86 6.54
N LEU A 272 17.95 20.60 6.16
CA LEU A 272 18.39 20.02 4.89
C LEU A 272 17.27 19.95 3.83
N LEU A 273 16.11 20.49 4.13
CA LEU A 273 14.98 20.54 3.22
C LEU A 273 14.81 21.96 2.65
N VAL A 274 14.22 22.04 1.47
CA VAL A 274 13.90 23.30 0.83
C VAL A 274 12.37 23.49 0.73
N GLY A 275 11.95 24.74 0.82
CA GLY A 275 10.56 25.11 0.59
C GLY A 275 10.25 25.26 -0.91
N PHE A 276 9.01 25.67 -1.20
CA PHE A 276 8.50 25.84 -2.55
C PHE A 276 9.40 26.71 -3.45
N ASP A 277 9.80 27.91 -3.00
CA ASP A 277 10.50 28.88 -3.84
C ASP A 277 11.84 28.37 -4.37
N ASP A 278 12.58 27.66 -3.53
CA ASP A 278 13.89 27.13 -3.88
C ASP A 278 13.77 25.82 -4.65
N TYR A 279 12.85 24.92 -4.22
CA TYR A 279 12.62 23.69 -4.97
C TYR A 279 12.10 23.98 -6.39
N PHE A 280 11.25 24.97 -6.58
CA PHE A 280 10.75 25.37 -7.91
C PHE A 280 11.89 25.76 -8.85
N LYS A 281 12.89 26.50 -8.37
CA LYS A 281 14.11 26.84 -9.15
C LYS A 281 14.94 25.60 -9.49
N ILE A 282 15.12 24.69 -8.49
CA ILE A 282 15.86 23.44 -8.67
C ILE A 282 15.16 22.57 -9.73
N MET A 283 13.87 22.37 -9.60
CA MET A 283 13.07 21.57 -10.53
C MET A 283 13.12 22.15 -11.95
N LYS A 284 12.95 23.48 -12.11
CA LYS A 284 13.07 24.12 -13.44
C LYS A 284 14.41 23.84 -14.08
N ARG A 285 15.52 24.00 -13.35
CA ARG A 285 16.85 23.69 -13.85
C ARG A 285 16.96 22.23 -14.28
N LYS A 286 16.53 21.29 -13.42
CA LYS A 286 16.53 19.86 -13.76
C LYS A 286 15.71 19.54 -15.01
N VAL A 287 14.53 20.15 -15.15
CA VAL A 287 13.68 20.02 -16.32
C VAL A 287 14.35 20.59 -17.57
N ASP A 288 15.03 21.73 -17.47
CA ASP A 288 15.69 22.38 -18.60
C ASP A 288 16.94 21.60 -19.08
N GLU A 289 17.65 20.95 -18.15
CA GLU A 289 18.83 20.12 -18.43
C GLU A 289 18.48 18.71 -18.88
N SER A 290 17.30 18.19 -18.50
CA SER A 290 16.86 16.86 -18.88
C SER A 290 16.20 16.83 -20.25
N HIS A 291 16.49 15.79 -21.03
CA HIS A 291 15.72 15.44 -22.23
C HIS A 291 14.56 14.51 -21.81
N VAL A 292 13.56 15.10 -21.11
CA VAL A 292 12.34 14.36 -20.71
C VAL A 292 11.43 14.17 -21.92
#